data_83a4c4aadf9d668dd938bd65932849cc
#
_entry.id   83a4c4aadf9d668dd938bd65932849cc
#
_cell.length_a   1.000
_cell.length_b   1.000
_cell.length_c   1.000
_cell.angle_alpha   90.00
_cell.angle_beta   90.00
_cell.angle_gamma   90.00
#
_symmetry.space_group_name_H-M   'P 1'
#
loop_
_entity.id
_entity.type
_entity.pdbx_description
1 polymer ?
#
loop_
_entity_poly.entity_id
_entity_poly.type
_entity_poly.pdbx_seq_one_letter_code
_entity_poly.pdbx_strand_id
1 'polypeptide(L)'
;MSGKKETYKLFNLPWYYFAIFAVLVLIATYTGTLPKGMSGCFAFMIVLGTILYEIGEKTPIIRSYLGGGAIVVLFGTALLNYFNLLPALTETLEDGTKVYNMACNFDLVGNITSFFQPTGAFLDFYIAALITGSILGMNSTLLKKAAARYFPAIFGGLILSFALCMGAAAIMGYGTIKALLLIALPIMGGGMGAGAVPLSK
;
A
#
# COMPACT_ATOMS: atom_id res chain seq x y z
N MET A 1 11.37 7.35 -44.04
CA MET A 1 10.52 7.38 -42.82
C MET A 1 11.26 6.69 -41.73
N SER A 2 11.89 7.47 -40.85
CA SER A 2 12.67 6.95 -39.74
C SER A 2 11.69 6.48 -38.64
N GLY A 3 11.57 5.18 -38.45
CA GLY A 3 10.80 4.59 -37.35
C GLY A 3 11.41 4.98 -36.00
N LYS A 4 10.88 6.01 -35.35
CA LYS A 4 11.17 6.29 -33.95
C LYS A 4 10.79 5.03 -33.16
N LYS A 5 11.79 4.27 -32.71
CA LYS A 5 11.61 3.20 -31.72
C LYS A 5 10.94 3.86 -30.51
N GLU A 6 9.68 3.51 -30.23
CA GLU A 6 9.00 3.97 -29.03
C GLU A 6 9.81 3.46 -27.83
N THR A 7 10.46 4.39 -27.13
CA THR A 7 11.24 4.09 -25.94
C THR A 7 10.24 3.68 -24.85
N TYR A 8 10.44 2.51 -24.24
CA TYR A 8 9.62 2.04 -23.13
C TYR A 8 9.54 3.11 -22.05
N LYS A 9 8.34 3.49 -21.65
CA LYS A 9 8.08 4.56 -20.69
C LYS A 9 7.60 3.97 -19.36
N LEU A 10 8.27 4.35 -18.28
CA LEU A 10 7.87 4.09 -16.91
C LEU A 10 7.40 5.41 -16.28
N PHE A 11 6.19 5.47 -15.74
CA PHE A 11 5.61 6.73 -15.26
C PHE A 11 5.68 7.89 -16.28
N ASN A 12 5.46 7.61 -17.55
CA ASN A 12 5.56 8.57 -18.64
C ASN A 12 6.99 9.13 -18.89
N LEU A 13 7.99 8.63 -18.16
CA LEU A 13 9.41 8.94 -18.34
C LEU A 13 10.09 7.82 -19.13
N PRO A 14 11.09 8.13 -19.98
CA PRO A 14 11.95 7.10 -20.57
C PRO A 14 12.59 6.25 -19.49
N TRP A 15 12.66 4.93 -19.71
CA TRP A 15 13.11 3.96 -18.71
C TRP A 15 14.51 4.24 -18.13
N TYR A 16 15.40 4.87 -18.92
CA TYR A 16 16.77 5.17 -18.48
C TYR A 16 16.82 6.29 -17.40
N TYR A 17 15.93 7.28 -17.46
CA TYR A 17 15.83 8.27 -16.37
C TYR A 17 15.35 7.63 -15.07
N PHE A 18 14.37 6.74 -15.17
CA PHE A 18 13.91 5.99 -14.00
C PHE A 18 15.03 5.10 -13.45
N ALA A 19 15.81 4.43 -14.31
CA ALA A 19 16.93 3.60 -13.89
C ALA A 19 18.01 4.40 -13.14
N ILE A 20 18.38 5.57 -13.65
CA ILE A 20 19.34 6.47 -12.97
C ILE A 20 18.79 6.89 -11.60
N PHE A 21 17.52 7.32 -11.54
CA PHE A 21 16.88 7.70 -10.29
C PHE A 21 16.82 6.53 -9.29
N ALA A 22 16.45 5.34 -9.75
CA ALA A 22 16.39 4.14 -8.92
C ALA A 22 17.76 3.78 -8.34
N VAL A 23 18.83 3.82 -9.14
CA VAL A 23 20.19 3.55 -8.66
C VAL A 23 20.61 4.57 -7.61
N LEU A 24 20.36 5.86 -7.82
CA LEU A 24 20.68 6.91 -6.85
C LEU A 24 19.94 6.72 -5.54
N VAL A 25 18.64 6.42 -5.58
CA VAL A 25 17.83 6.18 -4.38
C VAL A 25 18.30 4.93 -3.63
N LEU A 26 18.59 3.84 -4.35
CA LEU A 26 19.11 2.62 -3.73
C LEU A 26 20.48 2.85 -3.06
N ILE A 27 21.41 3.53 -3.74
CA ILE A 27 22.69 3.89 -3.13
C ILE A 27 22.46 4.74 -1.88
N ALA A 28 21.62 5.79 -1.94
CA ALA A 28 21.32 6.64 -0.80
C ALA A 28 20.68 5.86 0.36
N THR A 29 19.86 4.86 0.07
CA THR A 29 19.23 4.00 1.07
C THR A 29 20.28 3.15 1.81
N TYR A 30 21.13 2.44 1.07
CA TYR A 30 22.11 1.52 1.66
C TYR A 30 23.35 2.23 2.23
N THR A 31 23.60 3.48 1.85
CA THR A 31 24.62 4.33 2.51
C THR A 31 24.06 5.09 3.73
N GLY A 32 22.74 5.01 3.98
CA GLY A 32 22.10 5.71 5.09
C GLY A 32 21.97 7.23 4.89
N THR A 33 22.18 7.73 3.66
CA THR A 33 22.13 9.17 3.34
C THR A 33 20.76 9.62 2.85
N LEU A 34 19.78 8.70 2.77
CA LEU A 34 18.42 9.03 2.36
C LEU A 34 17.79 10.01 3.36
N PRO A 35 17.14 11.09 2.90
CA PRO A 35 16.49 12.04 3.79
C PRO A 35 15.45 11.36 4.70
N LYS A 36 15.47 11.69 5.99
CA LYS A 36 14.44 11.23 6.92
C LYS A 36 13.14 11.98 6.66
N GLY A 37 12.02 11.28 6.72
CA GLY A 37 10.69 11.85 6.54
C GLY A 37 10.09 11.62 5.14
N MET A 38 9.14 12.48 4.77
CA MET A 38 8.27 12.31 3.60
C MET A 38 9.02 12.07 2.27
N SER A 39 10.02 12.89 1.98
CA SER A 39 10.74 12.83 0.69
C SER A 39 11.52 11.54 0.49
N GLY A 40 12.23 11.08 1.51
CA GLY A 40 12.99 9.82 1.44
C GLY A 40 12.06 8.60 1.41
N CYS A 41 11.02 8.58 2.23
CA CYS A 41 10.02 7.51 2.22
C CYS A 41 9.39 7.37 0.84
N PHE A 42 8.93 8.47 0.23
CA PHE A 42 8.35 8.42 -1.11
C PHE A 42 9.34 8.04 -2.19
N ALA A 43 10.57 8.59 -2.17
CA ALA A 43 11.58 8.24 -3.15
C ALA A 43 11.82 6.72 -3.16
N PHE A 44 12.02 6.12 -1.99
CA PHE A 44 12.22 4.68 -1.88
C PHE A 44 10.98 3.88 -2.29
N MET A 45 9.78 4.27 -1.81
CA MET A 45 8.54 3.56 -2.11
C MET A 45 8.19 3.61 -3.61
N ILE A 46 8.41 4.75 -4.28
CA ILE A 46 8.20 4.87 -5.71
C ILE A 46 9.14 3.95 -6.47
N VAL A 47 10.42 3.91 -6.12
CA VAL A 47 11.40 3.05 -6.78
C VAL A 47 11.08 1.58 -6.59
N LEU A 48 10.96 1.12 -5.33
CA LEU A 48 10.68 -0.26 -5.03
C LEU A 48 9.31 -0.71 -5.56
N GLY A 49 8.29 0.12 -5.33
CA GLY A 49 6.93 -0.15 -5.79
C GLY A 49 6.85 -0.27 -7.30
N THR A 50 7.53 0.61 -8.05
CA THR A 50 7.54 0.53 -9.52
C THR A 50 8.23 -0.74 -10.02
N ILE A 51 9.38 -1.10 -9.45
CA ILE A 51 10.10 -2.32 -9.84
C ILE A 51 9.23 -3.55 -9.62
N LEU A 52 8.64 -3.69 -8.43
CA LEU A 52 7.78 -4.83 -8.09
C LEU A 52 6.49 -4.84 -8.91
N TYR A 53 5.90 -3.67 -9.15
CA TYR A 53 4.71 -3.53 -9.97
C TYR A 53 4.93 -4.00 -11.41
N GLU A 54 6.03 -3.56 -12.03
CA GLU A 54 6.42 -3.99 -13.37
C GLU A 54 6.67 -5.50 -13.47
N ILE A 55 7.29 -6.09 -12.46
CA ILE A 55 7.47 -7.55 -12.38
C ILE A 55 6.11 -8.25 -12.38
N GLY A 56 5.16 -7.74 -11.58
CA GLY A 56 3.82 -8.29 -11.49
C GLY A 56 3.01 -8.18 -12.77
N GLU A 57 3.06 -7.02 -13.43
CA GLU A 57 2.35 -6.80 -14.71
C GLU A 57 2.94 -7.61 -15.87
N LYS A 58 4.25 -7.86 -15.86
CA LYS A 58 4.91 -8.68 -16.87
C LYS A 58 4.71 -10.18 -16.69
N THR A 59 4.30 -10.62 -15.50
CA THR A 59 4.06 -12.03 -15.21
C THR A 59 2.59 -12.38 -15.52
N PRO A 60 2.30 -13.13 -16.59
CA PRO A 60 0.92 -13.33 -17.08
C PRO A 60 0.02 -14.03 -16.07
N ILE A 61 0.56 -14.95 -15.27
CA ILE A 61 -0.20 -15.67 -14.24
C ILE A 61 -0.66 -14.70 -13.14
N ILE A 62 0.24 -13.86 -12.66
CA ILE A 62 -0.04 -12.90 -11.58
C ILE A 62 -1.02 -11.82 -12.04
N ARG A 63 -0.83 -11.31 -13.26
CA ARG A 63 -1.71 -10.32 -13.86
C ARG A 63 -3.14 -10.82 -14.03
N SER A 64 -3.32 -12.08 -14.47
CA SER A 64 -4.65 -12.61 -14.80
C SER A 64 -5.41 -13.15 -13.60
N TYR A 65 -4.73 -13.75 -12.62
CA TYR A 65 -5.38 -14.51 -11.54
C TYR A 65 -5.20 -13.88 -10.15
N LEU A 66 -4.15 -13.12 -9.92
CA LEU A 66 -3.79 -12.64 -8.58
C LEU A 66 -3.95 -11.12 -8.38
N GLY A 67 -4.48 -10.38 -9.36
CA GLY A 67 -4.67 -8.93 -9.24
C GLY A 67 -3.47 -8.07 -9.65
N GLY A 68 -2.53 -8.64 -10.41
CA GLY A 68 -1.46 -7.91 -11.10
C GLY A 68 -0.36 -7.38 -10.20
N GLY A 69 0.20 -6.23 -10.62
CA GLY A 69 1.36 -5.62 -9.97
C GLY A 69 1.15 -5.28 -8.50
N ALA A 70 -0.07 -4.90 -8.10
CA ALA A 70 -0.35 -4.51 -6.70
C ALA A 70 -0.08 -5.63 -5.69
N ILE A 71 -0.41 -6.88 -6.03
CA ILE A 71 -0.15 -8.05 -5.19
C ILE A 71 1.35 -8.30 -5.06
N VAL A 72 2.12 -8.15 -6.16
CA VAL A 72 3.57 -8.33 -6.12
C VAL A 72 4.24 -7.24 -5.27
N VAL A 73 3.75 -6.01 -5.32
CA VAL A 73 4.25 -4.94 -4.45
C VAL A 73 4.01 -5.32 -2.98
N LEU A 74 2.81 -5.76 -2.63
CA LEU A 74 2.46 -6.09 -1.25
C LEU A 74 3.27 -7.28 -0.71
N PHE A 75 3.25 -8.41 -1.41
CA PHE A 75 4.00 -9.59 -0.97
C PHE A 75 5.50 -9.44 -1.15
N GLY A 76 5.95 -8.76 -2.20
CA GLY A 76 7.36 -8.53 -2.45
C GLY A 76 8.00 -7.65 -1.38
N THR A 77 7.35 -6.58 -0.95
CA THR A 77 7.86 -5.75 0.16
C THR A 77 7.85 -6.50 1.48
N ALA A 78 6.80 -7.30 1.76
CA ALA A 78 6.74 -8.14 2.94
C ALA A 78 7.87 -9.19 2.96
N LEU A 79 8.12 -9.82 1.81
CA LEU A 79 9.21 -10.81 1.67
C LEU A 79 10.59 -10.17 1.85
N LEU A 80 10.83 -9.01 1.24
CA LEU A 80 12.09 -8.28 1.41
C LEU A 80 12.34 -7.89 2.88
N ASN A 81 11.28 -7.50 3.58
CA ASN A 81 11.37 -7.20 5.01
C ASN A 81 11.63 -8.48 5.84
N TYR A 82 10.94 -9.59 5.53
CA TYR A 82 11.13 -10.87 6.21
C TYR A 82 12.56 -11.40 6.08
N PHE A 83 13.18 -11.27 4.92
CA PHE A 83 14.57 -11.64 4.70
C PHE A 83 15.60 -10.61 5.19
N ASN A 84 15.17 -9.56 5.89
CA ASN A 84 16.03 -8.48 6.37
C ASN A 84 16.86 -7.81 5.26
N LEU A 85 16.32 -7.73 4.05
CA LEU A 85 16.97 -7.06 2.91
C LEU A 85 16.73 -5.53 2.91
N LEU A 86 15.83 -5.04 3.76
CA LEU A 86 15.58 -3.61 3.95
C LEU A 86 16.27 -3.13 5.23
N PRO A 87 16.91 -1.94 5.22
CA PRO A 87 17.49 -1.37 6.42
C PRO A 87 16.44 -1.14 7.50
N ALA A 88 16.60 -1.78 8.64
CA ALA A 88 15.67 -1.71 9.76
C ALA A 88 16.40 -1.69 11.10
N LEU A 89 15.79 -1.06 12.10
CA LEU A 89 16.20 -1.15 13.48
C LEU A 89 15.78 -2.53 14.02
N THR A 90 16.73 -3.32 14.49
CA THR A 90 16.48 -4.65 15.04
C THR A 90 16.17 -4.59 16.52
N GLU A 91 17.02 -3.92 17.28
CA GLU A 91 16.88 -3.82 18.74
C GLU A 91 17.43 -2.48 19.26
N THR A 92 16.90 -2.05 20.41
CA THR A 92 17.47 -0.97 21.17
C THR A 92 17.92 -1.57 22.50
N LEU A 93 19.24 -1.59 22.73
CA LEU A 93 19.82 -2.11 23.97
C LEU A 93 19.47 -1.20 25.17
N GLU A 94 19.54 -1.74 26.36
CA GLU A 94 19.26 -0.99 27.62
C GLU A 94 20.12 0.28 27.76
N ASP A 95 21.30 0.28 27.18
CA ASP A 95 22.22 1.44 27.13
C ASP A 95 21.83 2.52 26.10
N GLY A 96 20.69 2.38 25.41
CA GLY A 96 20.25 3.29 24.37
C GLY A 96 20.94 3.10 23.00
N THR A 97 21.82 2.12 22.88
CA THR A 97 22.51 1.79 21.62
C THR A 97 21.53 1.12 20.66
N LYS A 98 21.41 1.66 19.45
CA LYS A 98 20.54 1.13 18.40
C LYS A 98 21.28 0.12 17.54
N VAL A 99 20.74 -1.07 17.45
CA VAL A 99 21.27 -2.16 16.60
C VAL A 99 20.46 -2.21 15.32
N TYR A 100 21.15 -2.13 14.19
CA TYR A 100 20.54 -2.20 12.86
C TYR A 100 20.89 -3.53 12.19
N ASN A 101 20.00 -4.00 11.33
CA ASN A 101 20.24 -5.23 10.54
C ASN A 101 21.34 -5.05 9.48
N MET A 102 21.68 -3.81 9.13
CA MET A 102 22.70 -3.47 8.16
C MET A 102 23.69 -2.43 8.69
N ALA A 103 24.88 -2.41 8.14
CA ALA A 103 25.97 -1.49 8.54
C ALA A 103 25.70 0.00 8.24
N CYS A 104 24.63 0.30 7.54
CA CYS A 104 24.28 1.69 7.17
C CYS A 104 23.71 2.55 8.32
N ASN A 105 23.44 1.97 9.49
CA ASN A 105 22.88 2.66 10.67
C ASN A 105 21.62 3.49 10.35
N PHE A 106 20.81 3.01 9.42
CA PHE A 106 19.60 3.67 8.94
C PHE A 106 18.38 2.78 9.15
N ASP A 107 17.32 3.33 9.72
CA ASP A 107 16.05 2.66 9.92
C ASP A 107 15.04 3.11 8.86
N LEU A 108 15.09 2.50 7.70
CA LEU A 108 14.15 2.77 6.61
C LEU A 108 12.73 2.28 6.95
N VAL A 109 12.62 1.06 7.46
CA VAL A 109 11.34 0.42 7.75
C VAL A 109 10.61 1.17 8.85
N GLY A 110 11.30 1.55 9.93
CA GLY A 110 10.74 2.36 11.00
C GLY A 110 10.33 3.76 10.54
N ASN A 111 11.11 4.41 9.68
CA ASN A 111 10.76 5.71 9.11
C ASN A 111 9.51 5.64 8.24
N ILE A 112 9.38 4.63 7.38
CA ILE A 112 8.19 4.45 6.55
C ILE A 112 6.98 4.12 7.43
N THR A 113 7.13 3.21 8.38
CA THR A 113 6.04 2.81 9.28
C THR A 113 5.53 3.99 10.11
N SER A 114 6.43 4.76 10.73
CA SER A 114 6.06 5.93 11.52
C SER A 114 5.39 7.02 10.69
N PHE A 115 5.78 7.18 9.43
CA PHE A 115 5.18 8.14 8.52
C PHE A 115 3.72 7.80 8.18
N PHE A 116 3.40 6.51 8.04
CA PHE A 116 2.04 6.03 7.76
C PHE A 116 1.18 5.79 9.01
N GLN A 117 1.78 5.75 10.21
CA GLN A 117 1.04 5.62 11.45
C GLN A 117 0.32 6.92 11.82
N PRO A 118 -0.64 6.87 12.77
CA PRO A 118 -1.39 8.04 13.23
C PRO A 118 -0.52 9.20 13.71
N THR A 119 0.69 8.92 14.19
CA THR A 119 1.68 9.92 14.58
C THR A 119 2.19 10.78 13.43
N GLY A 120 2.26 10.20 12.21
CA GLY A 120 2.65 10.91 10.99
C GLY A 120 1.50 11.60 10.25
N ALA A 121 0.26 11.25 10.59
CA ALA A 121 -1.00 11.78 10.02
C ALA A 121 -1.08 11.79 8.48
N PHE A 122 -0.10 11.19 7.79
CA PHE A 122 -0.05 11.21 6.32
C PHE A 122 -1.16 10.39 5.70
N LEU A 123 -1.48 9.22 6.27
CA LEU A 123 -2.52 8.35 5.73
C LEU A 123 -3.88 9.03 5.78
N ASP A 124 -4.19 9.69 6.90
CA ASP A 124 -5.45 10.42 7.09
C ASP A 124 -5.55 11.60 6.12
N PHE A 125 -4.46 12.36 5.96
CA PHE A 125 -4.38 13.44 4.98
C PHE A 125 -4.57 12.93 3.54
N TYR A 126 -3.89 11.85 3.18
CA TYR A 126 -3.96 11.27 1.85
C TYR A 126 -5.37 10.76 1.52
N ILE A 127 -6.01 10.05 2.45
CA ILE A 127 -7.39 9.57 2.29
C ILE A 127 -8.35 10.75 2.11
N ALA A 128 -8.24 11.78 2.96
CA ALA A 128 -9.07 12.98 2.86
C ALA A 128 -8.87 13.70 1.51
N ALA A 129 -7.63 13.88 1.08
CA ALA A 129 -7.29 14.52 -0.19
C ALA A 129 -7.78 13.71 -1.39
N LEU A 130 -7.66 12.38 -1.36
CA LEU A 130 -8.11 11.48 -2.42
C LEU A 130 -9.64 11.51 -2.56
N ILE A 131 -10.37 11.44 -1.45
CA ILE A 131 -11.85 11.50 -1.46
C ILE A 131 -12.30 12.85 -1.99
N THR A 132 -11.78 13.94 -1.44
CA THR A 132 -12.13 15.30 -1.86
C THR A 132 -11.79 15.54 -3.33
N GLY A 133 -10.59 15.16 -3.76
CA GLY A 133 -10.14 15.34 -5.14
C GLY A 133 -10.95 14.53 -6.15
N SER A 134 -11.32 13.29 -5.80
CA SER A 134 -12.14 12.46 -6.69
C SER A 134 -13.57 12.98 -6.81
N ILE A 135 -14.18 13.46 -5.72
CA ILE A 135 -15.53 14.03 -5.73
C ILE A 135 -15.56 15.36 -6.51
N LEU A 136 -14.62 16.27 -6.23
CA LEU A 136 -14.55 17.58 -6.89
C LEU A 136 -14.17 17.47 -8.38
N GLY A 137 -13.37 16.46 -8.76
CA GLY A 137 -12.99 16.22 -10.14
C GLY A 137 -14.08 15.55 -11.00
N MET A 138 -15.15 15.03 -10.40
CA MET A 138 -16.21 14.34 -11.12
C MET A 138 -17.31 15.31 -11.61
N ASN A 139 -17.74 15.10 -12.86
CA ASN A 139 -18.92 15.77 -13.38
C ASN A 139 -20.17 15.32 -12.59
N SER A 140 -20.95 16.29 -12.09
CA SER A 140 -22.13 16.04 -11.24
C SER A 140 -23.20 15.15 -11.89
N THR A 141 -23.37 15.20 -13.20
CA THR A 141 -24.31 14.34 -13.94
C THR A 141 -23.83 12.88 -14.00
N LEU A 142 -22.53 12.67 -14.18
CA LEU A 142 -21.91 11.35 -14.13
C LEU A 142 -21.96 10.78 -12.71
N LEU A 143 -21.71 11.61 -11.70
CA LEU A 143 -21.78 11.21 -10.30
C LEU A 143 -23.18 10.71 -9.93
N LYS A 144 -24.23 11.45 -10.29
CA LYS A 144 -25.64 11.05 -10.04
C LYS A 144 -25.99 9.74 -10.73
N LYS A 145 -25.61 9.55 -12.00
CA LYS A 145 -25.86 8.32 -12.74
C LYS A 145 -25.08 7.13 -12.16
N ALA A 146 -23.82 7.35 -11.79
CA ALA A 146 -23.01 6.35 -11.15
C ALA A 146 -23.59 5.95 -9.78
N ALA A 147 -23.92 6.92 -8.93
CA ALA A 147 -24.53 6.68 -7.63
C ALA A 147 -25.78 5.81 -7.75
N ALA A 148 -26.73 6.18 -8.62
CA ALA A 148 -27.97 5.45 -8.80
C ALA A 148 -27.77 3.95 -9.21
N ARG A 149 -26.68 3.64 -9.90
CA ARG A 149 -26.39 2.26 -10.32
C ARG A 149 -25.54 1.50 -9.30
N TYR A 150 -24.57 2.18 -8.68
CA TYR A 150 -23.63 1.53 -7.77
C TYR A 150 -24.17 1.37 -6.36
N PHE A 151 -24.98 2.31 -5.85
CA PHE A 151 -25.56 2.20 -4.51
C PHE A 151 -26.33 0.90 -4.28
N PRO A 152 -27.27 0.48 -5.14
CA PRO A 152 -27.98 -0.78 -4.92
C PRO A 152 -27.04 -1.99 -4.93
N ALA A 153 -26.07 -2.00 -5.83
CA ALA A 153 -25.09 -3.09 -5.94
C ALA A 153 -24.17 -3.17 -4.71
N ILE A 154 -23.70 -2.01 -4.23
CA ILE A 154 -22.86 -1.94 -3.03
C ILE A 154 -23.63 -2.40 -1.80
N PHE A 155 -24.84 -1.89 -1.58
CA PHE A 155 -25.67 -2.30 -0.44
C PHE A 155 -26.05 -3.78 -0.50
N GLY A 156 -26.41 -4.28 -1.67
CA GLY A 156 -26.70 -5.71 -1.87
C GLY A 156 -25.50 -6.58 -1.57
N GLY A 157 -24.32 -6.20 -2.07
CA GLY A 157 -23.06 -6.89 -1.80
C GLY A 157 -22.68 -6.87 -0.32
N LEU A 158 -22.88 -5.74 0.34
CA LEU A 158 -22.57 -5.55 1.76
C LEU A 158 -23.48 -6.42 2.66
N ILE A 159 -24.79 -6.42 2.40
CA ILE A 159 -25.76 -7.25 3.12
C ILE A 159 -25.42 -8.74 2.92
N LEU A 160 -25.16 -9.16 1.68
CA LEU A 160 -24.81 -10.53 1.37
C LEU A 160 -23.50 -10.96 2.04
N SER A 161 -22.51 -10.10 2.02
CA SER A 161 -21.21 -10.36 2.66
C SER A 161 -21.33 -10.51 4.18
N PHE A 162 -22.13 -9.65 4.82
CA PHE A 162 -22.42 -9.76 6.25
C PHE A 162 -23.18 -11.06 6.56
N ALA A 163 -24.19 -11.41 5.78
CA ALA A 163 -24.94 -12.64 5.97
C ALA A 163 -24.04 -13.88 5.82
N LEU A 164 -23.16 -13.92 4.83
CA LEU A 164 -22.22 -15.01 4.63
C LEU A 164 -21.20 -15.10 5.78
N CYS A 165 -20.65 -13.98 6.22
CA CYS A 165 -19.71 -13.94 7.34
C CYS A 165 -20.36 -14.44 8.65
N MET A 166 -21.56 -13.96 8.95
CA MET A 166 -22.31 -14.41 10.14
C MET A 166 -22.70 -15.88 10.04
N GLY A 167 -23.10 -16.36 8.85
CA GLY A 167 -23.42 -17.75 8.60
C GLY A 167 -22.22 -18.67 8.81
N ALA A 168 -21.07 -18.31 8.27
CA ALA A 168 -19.82 -19.06 8.47
C ALA A 168 -19.41 -19.08 9.95
N ALA A 169 -19.53 -17.94 10.63
CA ALA A 169 -19.22 -17.84 12.06
C ALA A 169 -20.15 -18.69 12.94
N ALA A 170 -21.43 -18.80 12.57
CA ALA A 170 -22.39 -19.65 13.26
C ALA A 170 -22.02 -21.14 13.14
N ILE A 171 -21.61 -21.57 11.94
CA ILE A 171 -21.16 -22.96 11.69
C ILE A 171 -19.88 -23.26 12.48
N MET A 172 -18.95 -22.30 12.56
CA MET A 172 -17.67 -22.46 13.28
C MET A 172 -17.79 -22.26 14.80
N GLY A 173 -18.95 -21.88 15.33
CA GLY A 173 -19.13 -21.60 16.76
C GLY A 173 -18.42 -20.34 17.29
N TYR A 174 -17.94 -19.46 16.41
CA TYR A 174 -17.19 -18.25 16.78
C TYR A 174 -18.07 -17.13 17.40
N GLY A 175 -19.39 -17.19 17.18
CA GLY A 175 -20.32 -16.13 17.59
C GLY A 175 -20.56 -15.09 16.49
N THR A 176 -21.82 -15.04 16.05
CA THR A 176 -22.23 -14.24 14.86
C THR A 176 -21.97 -12.74 15.01
N ILE A 177 -22.24 -12.16 16.19
CA ILE A 177 -22.04 -10.73 16.45
C ILE A 177 -20.53 -10.39 16.52
N LYS A 178 -19.73 -11.26 17.15
CA LYS A 178 -18.27 -11.07 17.19
C LYS A 178 -17.66 -11.09 15.78
N ALA A 179 -18.09 -12.03 14.95
CA ALA A 179 -17.63 -12.11 13.57
C ALA A 179 -18.02 -10.87 12.75
N LEU A 180 -19.23 -10.35 12.95
CA LEU A 180 -19.67 -9.12 12.30
C LEU A 180 -18.79 -7.92 12.70
N LEU A 181 -18.58 -7.72 14.00
CA LEU A 181 -17.87 -6.55 14.52
C LEU A 181 -16.36 -6.60 14.30
N LEU A 182 -15.74 -7.77 14.49
CA LEU A 182 -14.28 -7.91 14.50
C LEU A 182 -13.71 -8.37 13.15
N ILE A 183 -14.52 -8.93 12.27
CA ILE A 183 -14.06 -9.44 10.98
C ILE A 183 -14.72 -8.68 9.82
N ALA A 184 -16.06 -8.72 9.74
CA ALA A 184 -16.75 -8.21 8.57
C ALA A 184 -16.69 -6.68 8.46
N LEU A 185 -16.94 -5.94 9.54
CA LEU A 185 -16.88 -4.47 9.56
C LEU A 185 -15.50 -3.91 9.24
N PRO A 186 -14.39 -4.38 9.87
CA PRO A 186 -13.06 -3.88 9.53
C PRO A 186 -12.65 -4.15 8.09
N ILE A 187 -13.00 -5.32 7.54
CA ILE A 187 -12.69 -5.66 6.15
C ILE A 187 -13.46 -4.77 5.18
N MET A 188 -14.76 -4.57 5.43
CA MET A 188 -15.62 -3.72 4.59
C MET A 188 -15.35 -2.22 4.75
N GLY A 189 -14.85 -1.80 5.91
CA GLY A 189 -14.50 -0.41 6.21
C GLY A 189 -13.20 0.09 5.59
N GLY A 190 -12.48 -0.74 4.83
CA GLY A 190 -11.23 -0.37 4.18
C GLY A 190 -9.99 -1.06 4.75
N GLY A 191 -10.18 -2.21 5.36
CA GLY A 191 -9.10 -3.04 5.92
C GLY A 191 -8.51 -2.46 7.20
N MET A 192 -7.20 -2.64 7.39
CA MET A 192 -6.57 -2.30 8.67
C MET A 192 -6.54 -0.78 8.92
N GLY A 193 -6.13 0.02 7.95
CA GLY A 193 -5.91 1.46 8.13
C GLY A 193 -7.20 2.27 8.30
N ALA A 194 -8.18 2.06 7.42
CA ALA A 194 -9.42 2.82 7.42
C ALA A 194 -10.58 2.12 8.16
N GLY A 195 -10.45 0.83 8.44
CA GLY A 195 -11.46 0.03 9.12
C GLY A 195 -11.07 -0.37 10.55
N ALA A 196 -10.09 -1.26 10.70
CA ALA A 196 -9.78 -1.86 12.01
C ALA A 196 -9.25 -0.83 13.03
N VAL A 197 -8.32 0.03 12.64
CA VAL A 197 -7.70 1.01 13.56
C VAL A 197 -8.70 2.05 14.08
N PRO A 198 -9.54 2.70 13.25
CA PRO A 198 -10.56 3.60 13.75
C PRO A 198 -11.63 2.93 14.63
N LEU A 199 -11.98 1.68 14.32
CA LEU A 199 -12.99 0.94 15.09
C LEU A 199 -12.46 0.36 16.41
N SER A 200 -11.13 0.29 16.57
CA SER A 200 -10.49 -0.20 17.81
C SER A 200 -10.28 0.88 18.87
N LYS A 201 -10.49 2.13 18.52
CA LYS A 201 -10.44 3.30 19.43
C LYS A 201 -11.81 3.61 20.00
#